data_acbdf251c2d44000ad531b5f6ca5b1c7
#
_entry.id   acbdf251c2d44000ad531b5f6ca5b1c7
#
_cell.length_a   1.000
_cell.length_b   1.000
_cell.length_c   1.000
_cell.angle_alpha   90.00
_cell.angle_beta   90.00
_cell.angle_gamma   90.00
#
_symmetry.space_group_name_H-M   'P 1'
#
loop_
_entity.id
_entity.type
_entity.pdbx_description
1 polymer ?
#
loop_
_entity_poly.entity_id
_entity_poly.type
_entity_poly.pdbx_seq_one_letter_code
_entity_poly.pdbx_strand_id
1 'polypeptide(L)'
;GIEPIINLFHFDMPWWLMEKGVWESRESVDTFACYAKTAFQAFGDLVQNWTTFNEPMVHIECSYLQGYHYPAIHDFKKAVQAGYHTLMAHIKAVSEFRKLQIENAKIGILLNISPAYAKSDAPEDLRAKEIADHLNIFSFLDTTVLGQVPAFLIDILAENQLLPETVAGDKALIANNPVDFVGMNYYQPFRVQAKLDSKQPAEDPSDLYASYVWPNRRMNEYRGWEIYPEALYDVAMLMKTKYHNIPWFVSENGMGVADEARFADKTGMIQDDYRIAFMQEHLVQLQRGIEAGSHCFGYHAWTFADCWSWLNGYRNRYGFYSVDLADHQKRTVKKSGLWFKTLTENNWFEATEFE
;
A
#
# COMPACT_ATOMS: atom_id res chain seq x y z
N GLY A 1 -2.81 27.21 2.81
CA GLY A 1 -3.71 26.15 3.12
C GLY A 1 -3.07 24.78 2.84
N ILE A 2 -3.65 23.75 3.44
CA ILE A 2 -3.29 22.35 3.19
C ILE A 2 -4.49 21.73 2.46
N GLU A 3 -4.26 21.08 1.34
CA GLU A 3 -5.28 20.30 0.64
C GLU A 3 -5.27 18.87 1.19
N PRO A 4 -6.39 18.40 1.79
CA PRO A 4 -6.42 17.05 2.36
C PRO A 4 -6.69 15.99 1.28
N ILE A 5 -6.06 14.84 1.43
CA ILE A 5 -6.46 13.58 0.79
C ILE A 5 -6.99 12.69 1.92
N ILE A 6 -8.29 12.43 1.92
CA ILE A 6 -8.94 11.70 3.00
C ILE A 6 -9.13 10.24 2.62
N ASN A 7 -8.59 9.35 3.46
CA ASN A 7 -8.78 7.91 3.34
C ASN A 7 -9.89 7.43 4.28
N LEU A 8 -10.82 6.60 3.77
CA LEU A 8 -11.98 6.14 4.53
C LEU A 8 -11.74 4.90 5.40
N PHE A 9 -10.79 4.04 5.03
CA PHE A 9 -10.51 2.80 5.77
C PHE A 9 -9.00 2.57 5.89
N HIS A 10 -8.52 2.46 7.13
CA HIS A 10 -7.13 2.14 7.45
C HIS A 10 -7.07 1.05 8.55
N PHE A 11 -7.69 -0.10 8.26
CA PHE A 11 -7.78 -1.32 9.07
C PHE A 11 -8.79 -1.26 10.24
N ASP A 12 -9.23 -0.09 10.65
CA ASP A 12 -10.24 0.06 11.70
C ASP A 12 -11.60 -0.46 11.23
N MET A 13 -12.21 -1.33 12.04
CA MET A 13 -13.53 -1.89 11.76
C MET A 13 -14.40 -1.78 13.00
N PRO A 14 -15.65 -1.29 12.87
CA PRO A 14 -16.58 -1.30 14.00
C PRO A 14 -16.81 -2.71 14.54
N TRP A 15 -16.79 -2.88 15.87
CA TRP A 15 -16.90 -4.19 16.49
C TRP A 15 -18.15 -4.97 16.07
N TRP A 16 -19.30 -4.30 15.99
CA TRP A 16 -20.53 -4.93 15.54
C TRP A 16 -20.46 -5.51 14.12
N LEU A 17 -19.62 -4.95 13.25
CA LEU A 17 -19.40 -5.47 11.90
C LEU A 17 -18.41 -6.64 11.94
N MET A 18 -17.44 -6.61 12.86
CA MET A 18 -16.56 -7.74 13.10
C MET A 18 -17.35 -8.99 13.54
N GLU A 19 -18.34 -8.84 14.41
CA GLU A 19 -19.22 -9.94 14.86
C GLU A 19 -20.07 -10.54 13.71
N LYS A 20 -20.27 -9.82 12.62
CA LYS A 20 -21.00 -10.27 11.41
C LYS A 20 -20.11 -10.93 10.35
N GLY A 21 -18.82 -11.16 10.63
CA GLY A 21 -17.90 -11.84 9.73
C GLY A 21 -17.03 -10.92 8.88
N VAL A 22 -16.99 -9.63 9.20
CA VAL A 22 -16.10 -8.66 8.53
C VAL A 22 -16.21 -8.75 7.00
N TRP A 23 -15.08 -8.89 6.31
CA TRP A 23 -15.02 -9.01 4.85
C TRP A 23 -15.39 -10.39 4.29
N GLU A 24 -15.60 -11.41 5.14
CA GLU A 24 -16.20 -12.68 4.69
C GLU A 24 -17.69 -12.51 4.30
N SER A 25 -18.37 -11.51 4.90
CA SER A 25 -19.77 -11.23 4.65
C SER A 25 -19.96 -10.25 3.51
N ARG A 26 -20.83 -10.56 2.55
CA ARG A 26 -21.23 -9.65 1.49
C ARG A 26 -21.93 -8.39 2.03
N GLU A 27 -22.56 -8.45 3.20
CA GLU A 27 -23.20 -7.30 3.87
C GLU A 27 -22.20 -6.17 4.11
N SER A 28 -20.91 -6.49 4.36
CA SER A 28 -19.85 -5.50 4.58
C SER A 28 -19.63 -4.59 3.38
N VAL A 29 -19.85 -5.11 2.17
CA VAL A 29 -19.75 -4.34 0.92
C VAL A 29 -20.75 -3.19 0.90
N ASP A 30 -22.01 -3.47 1.20
CA ASP A 30 -23.07 -2.47 1.19
C ASP A 30 -22.97 -1.52 2.39
N THR A 31 -22.56 -2.05 3.54
CA THR A 31 -22.33 -1.25 4.75
C THR A 31 -21.19 -0.23 4.52
N PHE A 32 -20.08 -0.64 3.92
CA PHE A 32 -18.99 0.27 3.61
C PHE A 32 -19.40 1.33 2.57
N ALA A 33 -20.14 0.95 1.54
CA ALA A 33 -20.63 1.90 0.54
C ALA A 33 -21.58 2.96 1.16
N CYS A 34 -22.40 2.56 2.13
CA CYS A 34 -23.27 3.47 2.88
C CYS A 34 -22.46 4.44 3.75
N TYR A 35 -21.46 3.94 4.47
CA TYR A 35 -20.51 4.76 5.23
C TYR A 35 -19.80 5.76 4.34
N ALA A 36 -19.23 5.31 3.23
CA ALA A 36 -18.52 6.14 2.27
C ALA A 36 -19.42 7.27 1.72
N LYS A 37 -20.63 6.92 1.28
CA LYS A 37 -21.64 7.90 0.83
C LYS A 37 -21.91 8.95 1.89
N THR A 38 -22.10 8.55 3.14
CA THR A 38 -22.35 9.46 4.26
C THR A 38 -21.19 10.43 4.47
N ALA A 39 -19.95 9.92 4.40
CA ALA A 39 -18.74 10.74 4.51
C ALA A 39 -18.65 11.75 3.34
N PHE A 40 -18.87 11.30 2.11
CA PHE A 40 -18.86 12.18 0.93
C PHE A 40 -19.91 13.29 1.01
N GLN A 41 -21.11 12.97 1.51
CA GLN A 41 -22.17 13.96 1.69
C GLN A 41 -21.89 14.96 2.80
N ALA A 42 -21.25 14.49 3.90
CA ALA A 42 -20.98 15.33 5.07
C ALA A 42 -19.78 16.27 4.88
N PHE A 43 -18.80 15.90 4.04
CA PHE A 43 -17.53 16.63 3.92
C PHE A 43 -17.15 16.99 2.48
N GLY A 44 -18.02 16.73 1.50
CA GLY A 44 -17.71 16.96 0.08
C GLY A 44 -17.50 18.43 -0.29
N ASP A 45 -17.95 19.37 0.53
CA ASP A 45 -17.67 20.80 0.40
C ASP A 45 -16.28 21.21 0.91
N LEU A 46 -15.65 20.36 1.73
CA LEU A 46 -14.34 20.59 2.36
C LEU A 46 -13.21 19.75 1.73
N VAL A 47 -13.55 18.60 1.17
CA VAL A 47 -12.57 17.60 0.69
C VAL A 47 -12.78 17.34 -0.80
N GLN A 48 -11.72 17.56 -1.57
CA GLN A 48 -11.73 17.34 -3.02
C GLN A 48 -11.09 15.99 -3.40
N ASN A 49 -10.17 15.45 -2.59
CA ASN A 49 -9.45 14.23 -2.89
C ASN A 49 -9.77 13.14 -1.86
N TRP A 50 -10.37 12.07 -2.33
CA TRP A 50 -10.83 10.96 -1.52
C TRP A 50 -10.11 9.67 -1.89
N THR A 51 -9.86 8.82 -0.91
CA THR A 51 -9.43 7.44 -1.11
C THR A 51 -10.30 6.51 -0.27
N THR A 52 -10.57 5.33 -0.77
CA THR A 52 -11.48 4.39 -0.11
C THR A 52 -10.77 3.53 0.93
N PHE A 53 -9.70 2.87 0.52
CA PHE A 53 -8.92 1.95 1.35
C PHE A 53 -7.46 2.33 1.33
N ASN A 54 -6.80 2.17 2.47
CA ASN A 54 -5.37 2.04 2.57
C ASN A 54 -5.00 0.55 2.64
N GLU A 55 -4.10 0.12 1.75
CA GLU A 55 -3.45 -1.21 1.77
C GLU A 55 -4.42 -2.39 1.97
N PRO A 56 -5.44 -2.57 1.11
CA PRO A 56 -6.41 -3.64 1.30
C PRO A 56 -5.76 -5.04 1.37
N MET A 57 -4.66 -5.28 0.62
CA MET A 57 -3.95 -6.56 0.66
C MET A 57 -3.27 -6.82 2.01
N VAL A 58 -2.69 -5.79 2.65
CA VAL A 58 -2.07 -5.95 3.98
C VAL A 58 -3.12 -6.35 5.02
N HIS A 59 -4.30 -5.73 4.97
CA HIS A 59 -5.38 -6.14 5.84
C HIS A 59 -5.78 -7.60 5.62
N ILE A 60 -5.91 -8.03 4.36
CA ILE A 60 -6.29 -9.40 4.02
C ILE A 60 -5.23 -10.40 4.45
N GLU A 61 -3.95 -10.13 4.14
CA GLU A 61 -2.84 -10.99 4.54
C GLU A 61 -2.74 -11.13 6.06
N CYS A 62 -2.77 -10.01 6.78
CA CYS A 62 -2.64 -10.01 8.24
C CYS A 62 -3.82 -10.71 8.94
N SER A 63 -5.04 -10.60 8.38
CA SER A 63 -6.25 -11.13 9.01
C SER A 63 -6.55 -12.58 8.64
N TYR A 64 -6.27 -12.98 7.38
CA TYR A 64 -6.75 -14.24 6.81
C TYR A 64 -5.65 -15.23 6.39
N LEU A 65 -4.39 -14.78 6.32
CA LEU A 65 -3.26 -15.65 5.98
C LEU A 65 -2.25 -15.74 7.13
N GLN A 66 -1.92 -14.62 7.79
CA GLN A 66 -0.87 -14.58 8.81
C GLN A 66 -1.42 -14.61 10.24
N GLY A 67 -2.72 -14.34 10.44
CA GLY A 67 -3.36 -14.36 11.74
C GLY A 67 -2.92 -13.25 12.70
N TYR A 68 -2.33 -12.16 12.20
CA TYR A 68 -1.83 -11.04 13.02
C TYR A 68 -2.91 -10.04 13.41
N HIS A 69 -3.92 -9.86 12.55
CA HIS A 69 -5.07 -9.00 12.81
C HIS A 69 -6.34 -9.85 12.95
N TYR A 70 -7.37 -9.27 13.57
CA TYR A 70 -8.67 -9.93 13.66
C TYR A 70 -9.25 -10.15 12.22
N PRO A 71 -9.86 -11.30 11.92
CA PRO A 71 -10.28 -12.42 12.78
C PRO A 71 -9.19 -13.46 13.09
N ALA A 72 -7.92 -13.24 12.70
CA ALA A 72 -6.78 -14.07 13.04
C ALA A 72 -6.91 -15.53 12.57
N ILE A 73 -7.32 -15.71 11.32
CA ILE A 73 -7.46 -17.03 10.69
C ILE A 73 -6.35 -17.28 9.67
N HIS A 74 -6.20 -18.56 9.29
CA HIS A 74 -5.26 -19.01 8.26
C HIS A 74 -6.05 -19.83 7.24
N ASP A 75 -6.58 -19.16 6.21
CA ASP A 75 -7.44 -19.79 5.21
C ASP A 75 -7.35 -19.00 3.90
N PHE A 76 -6.69 -19.58 2.91
CA PHE A 76 -6.46 -18.90 1.64
C PHE A 76 -7.76 -18.66 0.87
N LYS A 77 -8.72 -19.58 0.92
CA LYS A 77 -10.01 -19.41 0.25
C LYS A 77 -10.80 -18.25 0.85
N LYS A 78 -10.80 -18.14 2.18
CA LYS A 78 -11.42 -17.01 2.88
C LYS A 78 -10.67 -15.68 2.59
N ALA A 79 -9.34 -15.71 2.51
CA ALA A 79 -8.55 -14.55 2.13
C ALA A 79 -8.96 -14.03 0.75
N VAL A 80 -9.10 -14.92 -0.25
CA VAL A 80 -9.55 -14.56 -1.60
C VAL A 80 -10.97 -14.00 -1.59
N GLN A 81 -11.90 -14.61 -0.83
CA GLN A 81 -13.27 -14.11 -0.72
C GLN A 81 -13.33 -12.76 -0.03
N ALA A 82 -12.59 -12.56 1.06
CA ALA A 82 -12.49 -11.30 1.78
C ALA A 82 -11.87 -10.20 0.89
N GLY A 83 -10.83 -10.55 0.13
CA GLY A 83 -10.23 -9.67 -0.86
C GLY A 83 -11.21 -9.22 -1.94
N TYR A 84 -11.99 -10.15 -2.46
CA TYR A 84 -13.03 -9.83 -3.43
C TYR A 84 -14.12 -8.92 -2.84
N HIS A 85 -14.58 -9.17 -1.62
CA HIS A 85 -15.56 -8.29 -0.97
C HIS A 85 -15.00 -6.90 -0.67
N THR A 86 -13.74 -6.81 -0.24
CA THR A 86 -13.05 -5.51 -0.05
C THR A 86 -12.96 -4.73 -1.37
N LEU A 87 -12.62 -5.42 -2.45
CA LEU A 87 -12.61 -4.82 -3.79
C LEU A 87 -14.01 -4.33 -4.19
N MET A 88 -15.05 -5.14 -3.99
CA MET A 88 -16.42 -4.75 -4.30
C MET A 88 -16.93 -3.61 -3.42
N ALA A 89 -16.47 -3.52 -2.16
CA ALA A 89 -16.77 -2.39 -1.28
C ALA A 89 -16.16 -1.09 -1.83
N HIS A 90 -14.90 -1.15 -2.28
CA HIS A 90 -14.26 -0.05 -3.00
C HIS A 90 -15.07 0.37 -4.22
N ILE A 91 -15.39 -0.57 -5.13
CA ILE A 91 -16.12 -0.28 -6.37
C ILE A 91 -17.51 0.34 -6.09
N LYS A 92 -18.24 -0.16 -5.10
CA LYS A 92 -19.54 0.44 -4.71
C LYS A 92 -19.36 1.83 -4.11
N ALA A 93 -18.33 2.05 -3.29
CA ALA A 93 -18.03 3.39 -2.77
C ALA A 93 -17.71 4.38 -3.90
N VAL A 94 -16.92 3.99 -4.90
CA VAL A 94 -16.67 4.80 -6.11
C VAL A 94 -17.99 5.09 -6.85
N SER A 95 -18.87 4.09 -7.01
CA SER A 95 -20.17 4.28 -7.63
C SER A 95 -21.04 5.28 -6.87
N GLU A 96 -21.09 5.24 -5.53
CA GLU A 96 -21.81 6.21 -4.72
C GLU A 96 -21.19 7.62 -4.83
N PHE A 97 -19.86 7.72 -4.87
CA PHE A 97 -19.17 8.98 -5.09
C PHE A 97 -19.56 9.63 -6.43
N ARG A 98 -19.54 8.85 -7.53
CA ARG A 98 -19.91 9.33 -8.87
C ARG A 98 -21.35 9.86 -8.93
N LYS A 99 -22.30 9.26 -8.21
CA LYS A 99 -23.70 9.69 -8.15
C LYS A 99 -23.88 11.05 -7.49
N LEU A 100 -22.97 11.43 -6.58
CA LEU A 100 -23.05 12.71 -5.87
C LEU A 100 -22.61 13.92 -6.71
N GLN A 101 -21.83 13.68 -7.78
CA GLN A 101 -21.36 14.72 -8.71
C GLN A 101 -20.71 15.93 -7.99
N ILE A 102 -19.90 15.67 -6.97
CA ILE A 102 -19.18 16.70 -6.22
C ILE A 102 -18.21 17.39 -7.18
N GLU A 103 -18.32 18.70 -7.29
CA GLU A 103 -17.56 19.49 -8.26
C GLU A 103 -16.06 19.41 -7.99
N ASN A 104 -15.26 19.16 -9.02
CA ASN A 104 -13.79 19.02 -9.00
C ASN A 104 -13.24 17.91 -8.09
N ALA A 105 -14.09 17.12 -7.42
CA ALA A 105 -13.63 16.06 -6.54
C ALA A 105 -13.16 14.82 -7.30
N LYS A 106 -12.18 14.14 -6.73
CA LYS A 106 -11.56 12.93 -7.26
C LYS A 106 -11.57 11.81 -6.24
N ILE A 107 -11.64 10.58 -6.72
CA ILE A 107 -11.60 9.39 -5.87
C ILE A 107 -10.52 8.41 -6.35
N GLY A 108 -9.75 7.90 -5.40
CA GLY A 108 -8.67 6.95 -5.59
C GLY A 108 -8.69 5.79 -4.61
N ILE A 109 -7.60 5.04 -4.62
CA ILE A 109 -7.28 3.98 -3.66
C ILE A 109 -5.79 4.05 -3.33
N LEU A 110 -5.40 3.67 -2.09
CA LEU A 110 -4.01 3.58 -1.68
C LEU A 110 -3.62 2.10 -1.62
N LEU A 111 -2.63 1.70 -2.41
CA LEU A 111 -2.18 0.32 -2.52
C LEU A 111 -0.77 0.16 -1.96
N ASN A 112 -0.56 -0.88 -1.14
CA ASN A 112 0.78 -1.34 -0.86
C ASN A 112 1.37 -1.94 -2.14
N ILE A 113 2.54 -1.48 -2.53
CA ILE A 113 3.21 -1.99 -3.71
C ILE A 113 4.59 -2.50 -3.34
N SER A 114 4.77 -3.81 -3.46
CA SER A 114 6.05 -4.50 -3.30
C SER A 114 6.32 -5.30 -4.58
N PRO A 115 6.85 -4.67 -5.64
CA PRO A 115 7.08 -5.34 -6.90
C PRO A 115 7.88 -6.61 -6.72
N ALA A 116 7.44 -7.70 -7.35
CA ALA A 116 8.15 -8.96 -7.29
C ALA A 116 9.37 -8.98 -8.22
N TYR A 117 10.49 -9.48 -7.72
CA TYR A 117 11.73 -9.69 -8.47
C TYR A 117 12.09 -11.16 -8.45
N ALA A 118 12.14 -11.78 -9.62
CA ALA A 118 12.49 -13.18 -9.77
C ALA A 118 13.96 -13.42 -9.42
N LYS A 119 14.28 -14.60 -8.90
CA LYS A 119 15.65 -15.03 -8.60
C LYS A 119 16.52 -15.12 -9.85
N SER A 120 15.93 -15.51 -10.97
CA SER A 120 16.61 -15.66 -12.25
C SER A 120 15.64 -15.47 -13.42
N ASP A 121 16.18 -15.45 -14.65
CA ASP A 121 15.38 -15.41 -15.88
C ASP A 121 14.84 -16.80 -16.30
N ALA A 122 14.97 -17.81 -15.46
CA ALA A 122 14.38 -19.12 -15.72
C ALA A 122 12.84 -19.00 -15.78
N PRO A 123 12.18 -19.69 -16.74
CA PRO A 123 10.73 -19.56 -16.93
C PRO A 123 9.91 -19.82 -15.65
N GLU A 124 10.35 -20.76 -14.83
CA GLU A 124 9.70 -21.10 -13.56
C GLU A 124 9.82 -19.97 -12.51
N ASP A 125 10.98 -19.29 -12.43
CA ASP A 125 11.15 -18.13 -11.54
C ASP A 125 10.36 -16.91 -12.04
N LEU A 126 10.32 -16.68 -13.34
CA LEU A 126 9.49 -15.64 -13.95
C LEU A 126 8.00 -15.91 -13.75
N ARG A 127 7.57 -17.17 -13.82
CA ARG A 127 6.20 -17.56 -13.50
C ARG A 127 5.85 -17.31 -12.05
N ALA A 128 6.78 -17.63 -11.12
CA ALA A 128 6.61 -17.33 -9.69
C ALA A 128 6.44 -15.81 -9.44
N LYS A 129 7.23 -14.99 -10.13
CA LYS A 129 7.09 -13.52 -10.10
C LYS A 129 5.71 -13.07 -10.59
N GLU A 130 5.27 -13.59 -11.72
CA GLU A 130 3.98 -13.25 -12.33
C GLU A 130 2.81 -13.60 -11.39
N ILE A 131 2.85 -14.78 -10.76
CA ILE A 131 1.86 -15.19 -9.76
C ILE A 131 1.87 -14.23 -8.56
N ALA A 132 3.04 -13.93 -8.01
CA ALA A 132 3.18 -13.04 -6.86
C ALA A 132 2.65 -11.63 -7.16
N ASP A 133 3.01 -11.04 -8.31
CA ASP A 133 2.52 -9.72 -8.72
C ASP A 133 0.99 -9.71 -8.92
N HIS A 134 0.41 -10.78 -9.49
CA HIS A 134 -1.04 -10.86 -9.69
C HIS A 134 -1.82 -11.02 -8.38
N LEU A 135 -1.31 -11.81 -7.45
CA LEU A 135 -1.96 -11.95 -6.14
C LEU A 135 -1.84 -10.66 -5.31
N ASN A 136 -0.66 -10.05 -5.25
CA ASN A 136 -0.39 -8.98 -4.29
C ASN A 136 -0.64 -7.57 -4.84
N ILE A 137 -0.56 -7.36 -6.15
CA ILE A 137 -0.64 -6.03 -6.76
C ILE A 137 -1.78 -5.95 -7.79
N PHE A 138 -1.73 -6.78 -8.84
CA PHE A 138 -2.61 -6.63 -9.98
C PHE A 138 -4.06 -7.02 -9.70
N SER A 139 -4.30 -7.83 -8.65
CA SER A 139 -5.65 -8.13 -8.15
C SER A 139 -6.46 -6.85 -7.89
N PHE A 140 -5.86 -5.85 -7.25
CA PHE A 140 -6.48 -4.55 -7.02
C PHE A 140 -6.15 -3.54 -8.11
N LEU A 141 -4.90 -3.40 -8.52
CA LEU A 141 -4.47 -2.34 -9.42
C LEU A 141 -5.13 -2.44 -10.80
N ASP A 142 -5.12 -3.64 -11.44
CA ASP A 142 -5.80 -3.84 -12.73
C ASP A 142 -7.31 -3.59 -12.58
N THR A 143 -7.91 -4.10 -11.51
CA THR A 143 -9.35 -4.03 -11.32
C THR A 143 -9.83 -2.60 -11.04
N THR A 144 -9.10 -1.84 -10.24
CA THR A 144 -9.50 -0.48 -9.87
C THR A 144 -9.16 0.57 -10.94
N VAL A 145 -8.12 0.34 -11.75
CA VAL A 145 -7.68 1.29 -12.79
C VAL A 145 -8.24 0.92 -14.15
N LEU A 146 -8.13 -0.37 -14.53
CA LEU A 146 -8.55 -0.83 -15.87
C LEU A 146 -9.99 -1.32 -15.94
N GLY A 147 -10.68 -1.44 -14.79
CA GLY A 147 -12.05 -1.90 -14.71
C GLY A 147 -12.23 -3.37 -15.06
N GLN A 148 -11.20 -4.21 -14.84
CA GLN A 148 -11.27 -5.64 -15.15
C GLN A 148 -10.38 -6.47 -14.22
N VAL A 149 -10.89 -7.62 -13.78
CA VAL A 149 -10.08 -8.59 -13.04
C VAL A 149 -9.11 -9.27 -14.02
N PRO A 150 -7.81 -9.39 -13.70
CA PRO A 150 -6.83 -10.03 -14.58
C PRO A 150 -7.20 -11.48 -14.93
N ALA A 151 -7.18 -11.84 -16.20
CA ALA A 151 -7.48 -13.22 -16.64
C ALA A 151 -6.51 -14.24 -16.00
N PHE A 152 -5.23 -13.91 -15.98
CA PHE A 152 -4.20 -14.72 -15.33
C PHE A 152 -4.51 -15.03 -13.85
N LEU A 153 -5.00 -14.03 -13.10
CA LEU A 153 -5.40 -14.24 -11.70
C LEU A 153 -6.60 -15.20 -11.62
N ILE A 154 -7.60 -15.04 -12.50
CA ILE A 154 -8.76 -15.92 -12.55
C ILE A 154 -8.32 -17.37 -12.82
N ASP A 155 -7.39 -17.59 -13.76
CA ASP A 155 -6.89 -18.91 -14.11
C ASP A 155 -6.16 -19.56 -12.91
N ILE A 156 -5.27 -18.83 -12.23
CA ILE A 156 -4.56 -19.33 -11.03
C ILE A 156 -5.55 -19.69 -9.91
N LEU A 157 -6.54 -18.83 -9.66
CA LEU A 157 -7.54 -19.08 -8.63
C LEU A 157 -8.43 -20.29 -9.00
N ALA A 158 -8.78 -20.45 -10.29
CA ALA A 158 -9.57 -21.59 -10.76
C ALA A 158 -8.80 -22.92 -10.64
N GLU A 159 -7.53 -22.94 -11.07
CA GLU A 159 -6.64 -24.10 -10.97
C GLU A 159 -6.52 -24.61 -9.52
N ASN A 160 -6.62 -23.69 -8.54
CA ASN A 160 -6.48 -24.00 -7.11
C ASN A 160 -7.83 -24.06 -6.36
N GLN A 161 -8.97 -24.02 -7.05
CA GLN A 161 -10.31 -24.05 -6.44
C GLN A 161 -10.58 -22.89 -5.46
N LEU A 162 -9.96 -21.73 -5.73
CA LEU A 162 -9.99 -20.52 -4.89
C LEU A 162 -10.90 -19.42 -5.45
N LEU A 163 -11.63 -19.65 -6.55
CA LEU A 163 -12.51 -18.62 -7.11
C LEU A 163 -13.49 -18.11 -6.06
N PRO A 164 -13.62 -16.77 -5.90
CA PRO A 164 -14.57 -16.19 -4.97
C PRO A 164 -16.01 -16.34 -5.48
N GLU A 165 -16.97 -16.35 -4.56
CA GLU A 165 -18.37 -16.20 -4.89
C GLU A 165 -18.66 -14.79 -5.38
N THR A 166 -19.32 -14.67 -6.52
CA THR A 166 -19.67 -13.39 -7.17
C THR A 166 -21.17 -13.20 -7.24
N VAL A 167 -21.61 -11.96 -7.40
CA VAL A 167 -23.02 -11.63 -7.56
C VAL A 167 -23.28 -11.08 -8.96
N ALA A 168 -24.45 -11.38 -9.52
CA ALA A 168 -24.85 -10.84 -10.82
C ALA A 168 -24.77 -9.31 -10.84
N GLY A 169 -24.08 -8.76 -11.85
CA GLY A 169 -23.84 -7.33 -11.99
C GLY A 169 -22.49 -6.84 -11.46
N ASP A 170 -21.75 -7.61 -10.65
CA ASP A 170 -20.43 -7.19 -10.13
C ASP A 170 -19.46 -6.83 -11.25
N LYS A 171 -19.39 -7.62 -12.32
CA LYS A 171 -18.53 -7.36 -13.47
C LYS A 171 -18.84 -6.00 -14.13
N ALA A 172 -20.10 -5.66 -14.25
CA ALA A 172 -20.51 -4.37 -14.82
C ALA A 172 -20.18 -3.20 -13.87
N LEU A 173 -20.35 -3.41 -12.56
CA LEU A 173 -19.95 -2.40 -11.56
C LEU A 173 -18.44 -2.13 -11.61
N ILE A 174 -17.61 -3.16 -11.68
CA ILE A 174 -16.16 -3.05 -11.81
C ILE A 174 -15.82 -2.23 -13.07
N ALA A 175 -16.35 -2.62 -14.23
CA ALA A 175 -16.03 -1.98 -15.51
C ALA A 175 -16.42 -0.49 -15.58
N ASN A 176 -17.45 -0.08 -14.84
CA ASN A 176 -18.00 1.27 -14.92
C ASN A 176 -17.51 2.23 -13.81
N ASN A 177 -16.66 1.76 -12.89
CA ASN A 177 -16.22 2.55 -11.74
C ASN A 177 -14.69 2.54 -11.54
N PRO A 178 -13.88 2.90 -12.55
CA PRO A 178 -12.45 3.08 -12.35
C PRO A 178 -12.17 4.32 -11.49
N VAL A 179 -11.00 4.33 -10.86
CA VAL A 179 -10.52 5.45 -10.03
C VAL A 179 -9.96 6.60 -10.88
N ASP A 180 -9.82 7.79 -10.29
CA ASP A 180 -9.23 8.97 -10.93
C ASP A 180 -7.71 9.05 -10.73
N PHE A 181 -7.21 8.47 -9.65
CA PHE A 181 -5.79 8.44 -9.28
C PHE A 181 -5.50 7.27 -8.34
N VAL A 182 -4.21 6.96 -8.15
CA VAL A 182 -3.75 5.91 -7.24
C VAL A 182 -2.64 6.44 -6.33
N GLY A 183 -2.72 6.12 -5.03
CA GLY A 183 -1.59 6.25 -4.12
C GLY A 183 -0.86 4.92 -3.99
N MET A 184 0.47 4.98 -3.91
CA MET A 184 1.35 3.82 -3.79
C MET A 184 2.17 3.91 -2.52
N ASN A 185 1.95 2.98 -1.59
CA ASN A 185 2.78 2.79 -0.40
C ASN A 185 3.93 1.86 -0.76
N TYR A 186 5.16 2.36 -0.72
CA TYR A 186 6.33 1.56 -1.03
C TYR A 186 7.33 1.54 0.13
N TYR A 187 7.75 0.36 0.54
CA TYR A 187 8.75 0.17 1.61
C TYR A 187 9.86 -0.80 1.26
N GLN A 188 9.55 -1.86 0.48
CA GLN A 188 10.50 -2.91 0.12
C GLN A 188 10.05 -3.65 -1.14
N PRO A 189 10.99 -4.30 -1.87
CA PRO A 189 10.66 -5.22 -2.94
C PRO A 189 10.20 -6.58 -2.38
N PHE A 190 9.63 -7.41 -3.25
CA PHE A 190 9.34 -8.79 -2.93
C PHE A 190 10.22 -9.73 -3.78
N ARG A 191 11.10 -10.50 -3.14
CA ARG A 191 12.01 -11.42 -3.84
C ARG A 191 11.41 -12.82 -3.89
N VAL A 192 11.29 -13.39 -5.08
CA VAL A 192 10.60 -14.66 -5.30
C VAL A 192 11.41 -15.62 -6.19
N GLN A 193 11.14 -16.90 -6.04
CA GLN A 193 11.63 -17.99 -6.86
C GLN A 193 10.56 -19.05 -7.01
N ALA A 194 10.76 -19.96 -7.96
CA ALA A 194 9.92 -21.13 -8.13
C ALA A 194 9.82 -21.97 -6.85
N LYS A 195 8.63 -22.49 -6.59
CA LYS A 195 8.39 -23.49 -5.54
C LYS A 195 8.64 -24.87 -6.14
N LEU A 196 9.60 -25.60 -5.58
CA LEU A 196 9.97 -26.93 -6.08
C LEU A 196 8.92 -28.01 -5.73
N ASP A 197 8.34 -27.90 -4.53
CA ASP A 197 7.34 -28.84 -4.03
C ASP A 197 5.98 -28.10 -3.87
N SER A 198 5.39 -27.69 -4.98
CA SER A 198 4.10 -27.01 -5.00
C SER A 198 2.98 -27.99 -4.62
N LYS A 199 2.09 -27.55 -3.71
CA LYS A 199 0.87 -28.26 -3.34
C LYS A 199 -0.27 -27.85 -4.27
N GLN A 200 -1.04 -28.81 -4.74
CA GLN A 200 -2.23 -28.54 -5.55
C GLN A 200 -3.43 -29.35 -5.04
N PRO A 201 -4.59 -28.71 -4.78
CA PRO A 201 -4.76 -27.25 -4.78
C PRO A 201 -3.93 -26.56 -3.69
N ALA A 202 -3.51 -25.33 -3.94
CA ALA A 202 -2.77 -24.52 -2.98
C ALA A 202 -3.66 -24.17 -1.77
N GLU A 203 -3.11 -24.31 -0.57
CA GLU A 203 -3.76 -23.95 0.69
C GLU A 203 -3.24 -22.62 1.25
N ASP A 204 -2.11 -22.15 0.72
CA ASP A 204 -1.45 -20.89 1.09
C ASP A 204 -0.72 -20.31 -0.13
N PRO A 205 -0.55 -18.97 -0.26
CA PRO A 205 0.23 -18.39 -1.35
C PRO A 205 1.64 -18.94 -1.49
N SER A 206 2.26 -19.37 -0.37
CA SER A 206 3.59 -20.01 -0.39
C SER A 206 3.61 -21.40 -1.03
N ASP A 207 2.47 -21.99 -1.37
CA ASP A 207 2.40 -23.20 -2.19
C ASP A 207 2.60 -22.90 -3.69
N LEU A 208 2.40 -21.64 -4.10
CA LEU A 208 2.48 -21.20 -5.49
C LEU A 208 3.84 -20.64 -5.87
N TYR A 209 4.55 -20.03 -4.94
CA TYR A 209 5.90 -19.48 -5.08
C TYR A 209 6.62 -19.50 -3.74
N ALA A 210 7.94 -19.36 -3.75
CA ALA A 210 8.75 -19.27 -2.54
C ALA A 210 9.48 -17.92 -2.47
N SER A 211 9.73 -17.44 -1.26
CA SER A 211 10.57 -16.27 -1.04
C SER A 211 12.03 -16.60 -1.41
N TYR A 212 12.73 -15.58 -1.89
CA TYR A 212 14.15 -15.66 -2.24
C TYR A 212 14.95 -14.60 -1.47
N VAL A 213 16.08 -14.99 -0.94
CA VAL A 213 17.01 -14.09 -0.26
C VAL A 213 18.08 -13.63 -1.24
N TRP A 214 18.01 -12.40 -1.71
CA TRP A 214 19.04 -11.83 -2.55
C TRP A 214 20.32 -11.57 -1.74
N PRO A 215 21.49 -12.14 -2.16
CA PRO A 215 22.71 -12.04 -1.37
C PRO A 215 23.22 -10.61 -1.15
N ASN A 216 22.97 -9.72 -2.10
CA ASN A 216 23.47 -8.34 -2.08
C ASN A 216 22.45 -7.33 -1.51
N ARG A 217 21.40 -7.82 -0.85
CA ARG A 217 20.37 -6.93 -0.29
C ARG A 217 20.94 -6.07 0.84
N ARG A 218 20.55 -4.79 0.83
CA ARG A 218 20.75 -3.88 1.96
C ARG A 218 19.48 -3.88 2.82
N MET A 219 19.64 -4.00 4.13
CA MET A 219 18.52 -4.22 5.04
C MET A 219 18.31 -3.05 6.00
N ASN A 220 17.05 -2.68 6.21
CA ASN A 220 16.63 -2.03 7.43
C ASN A 220 16.46 -3.11 8.51
N GLU A 221 17.48 -3.31 9.33
CA GLU A 221 17.53 -4.38 10.34
C GLU A 221 16.43 -4.27 11.40
N TYR A 222 15.90 -3.06 11.65
CA TYR A 222 14.86 -2.84 12.67
C TYR A 222 13.49 -3.36 12.25
N ARG A 223 13.24 -3.39 10.93
CA ARG A 223 12.00 -3.91 10.35
C ARG A 223 12.20 -5.24 9.62
N GLY A 224 13.42 -5.60 9.30
CA GLY A 224 13.73 -6.74 8.44
C GLY A 224 13.33 -6.52 6.98
N TRP A 225 13.26 -5.25 6.53
CA TRP A 225 12.88 -4.87 5.18
C TRP A 225 14.09 -4.54 4.33
N GLU A 226 14.08 -4.99 3.09
CA GLU A 226 15.11 -4.64 2.12
C GLU A 226 14.96 -3.19 1.69
N ILE A 227 16.07 -2.44 1.67
CA ILE A 227 16.15 -1.08 1.12
C ILE A 227 16.51 -1.21 -0.35
N TYR A 228 15.57 -0.90 -1.24
CA TYR A 228 15.72 -1.03 -2.69
C TYR A 228 15.03 0.15 -3.41
N PRO A 229 15.69 1.30 -3.53
CA PRO A 229 15.11 2.52 -4.08
C PRO A 229 14.69 2.40 -5.54
N GLU A 230 15.38 1.57 -6.34
CA GLU A 230 15.17 1.35 -7.77
C GLU A 230 13.73 0.92 -8.08
N ALA A 231 13.05 0.27 -7.15
CA ALA A 231 11.67 -0.13 -7.33
C ALA A 231 10.72 1.06 -7.54
N LEU A 232 11.01 2.27 -7.04
CA LEU A 232 10.18 3.45 -7.33
C LEU A 232 10.27 3.88 -8.80
N TYR A 233 11.42 3.70 -9.45
CA TYR A 233 11.52 3.87 -10.89
C TYR A 233 10.70 2.82 -11.64
N ASP A 234 10.81 1.55 -11.23
CA ASP A 234 10.05 0.45 -11.85
C ASP A 234 8.54 0.65 -11.70
N VAL A 235 8.08 1.10 -10.53
CA VAL A 235 6.67 1.47 -10.29
C VAL A 235 6.25 2.64 -11.19
N ALA A 236 7.07 3.67 -11.33
CA ALA A 236 6.79 4.79 -12.21
C ALA A 236 6.64 4.34 -13.68
N MET A 237 7.49 3.42 -14.13
CA MET A 237 7.41 2.85 -15.48
C MET A 237 6.22 1.91 -15.65
N LEU A 238 5.87 1.14 -14.62
CA LEU A 238 4.66 0.31 -14.59
C LEU A 238 3.41 1.18 -14.78
N MET A 239 3.26 2.25 -14.00
CA MET A 239 2.12 3.16 -14.10
C MET A 239 2.03 3.83 -15.47
N LYS A 240 3.17 4.24 -16.03
CA LYS A 240 3.24 4.83 -17.35
C LYS A 240 2.82 3.86 -18.45
N THR A 241 3.34 2.64 -18.45
CA THR A 241 3.24 1.73 -19.59
C THR A 241 1.99 0.83 -19.55
N LYS A 242 1.59 0.35 -18.39
CA LYS A 242 0.46 -0.58 -18.23
C LYS A 242 -0.85 0.13 -17.88
N TYR A 243 -0.80 1.25 -17.15
CA TYR A 243 -1.99 1.91 -16.58
C TYR A 243 -2.31 3.25 -17.22
N HIS A 244 -2.03 3.41 -18.51
CA HIS A 244 -2.35 4.61 -19.30
C HIS A 244 -1.80 5.90 -18.72
N ASN A 245 -0.74 5.81 -17.92
CA ASN A 245 -0.14 6.94 -17.22
C ASN A 245 -1.15 7.72 -16.35
N ILE A 246 -2.09 7.01 -15.71
CA ILE A 246 -3.04 7.61 -14.77
C ILE A 246 -2.28 8.43 -13.71
N PRO A 247 -2.83 9.56 -13.22
CA PRO A 247 -2.22 10.29 -12.12
C PRO A 247 -1.99 9.39 -10.90
N TRP A 248 -0.80 9.44 -10.33
CA TRP A 248 -0.46 8.68 -9.14
C TRP A 248 0.51 9.43 -8.24
N PHE A 249 0.67 9.00 -7.01
CA PHE A 249 1.65 9.57 -6.08
C PHE A 249 2.17 8.50 -5.12
N VAL A 250 3.33 8.74 -4.54
CA VAL A 250 3.81 7.95 -3.41
C VAL A 250 3.05 8.42 -2.18
N SER A 251 2.12 7.60 -1.70
CA SER A 251 1.27 7.92 -0.54
C SER A 251 1.94 7.58 0.79
N GLU A 252 2.86 6.60 0.80
CA GLU A 252 3.72 6.31 1.93
C GLU A 252 5.08 5.81 1.45
N ASN A 253 6.14 6.34 2.03
CA ASN A 253 7.49 5.79 1.97
C ASN A 253 8.26 6.28 3.19
N GLY A 254 9.01 5.42 3.86
CA GLY A 254 9.73 5.79 5.08
C GLY A 254 10.51 4.64 5.69
N MET A 255 11.30 4.99 6.70
CA MET A 255 12.18 4.05 7.39
C MET A 255 11.90 4.05 8.89
N GLY A 256 11.36 2.93 9.39
CA GLY A 256 11.14 2.73 10.83
C GLY A 256 12.40 2.25 11.52
N VAL A 257 12.81 2.94 12.58
CA VAL A 257 14.01 2.63 13.37
C VAL A 257 13.64 2.49 14.85
N ALA A 258 14.18 1.46 15.50
CA ALA A 258 13.99 1.26 16.93
C ALA A 258 15.06 2.01 17.74
N ASP A 259 14.71 2.36 18.97
CA ASP A 259 15.65 2.96 19.93
C ASP A 259 16.38 4.22 19.39
N GLU A 260 15.63 5.11 18.77
CA GLU A 260 16.20 6.35 18.17
C GLU A 260 16.81 7.32 19.18
N ALA A 261 16.47 7.20 20.47
CA ALA A 261 17.04 8.06 21.51
C ALA A 261 18.57 8.03 21.55
N ARG A 262 19.20 6.93 21.12
CA ARG A 262 20.68 6.82 21.01
C ARG A 262 21.32 7.76 19.98
N PHE A 263 20.53 8.30 19.07
CA PHE A 263 20.98 9.26 18.05
C PHE A 263 20.73 10.72 18.46
N ALA A 264 20.27 10.97 19.70
CA ALA A 264 20.05 12.32 20.17
C ALA A 264 21.38 13.05 20.38
N ASP A 265 21.45 14.29 19.92
CA ASP A 265 22.56 15.20 20.20
C ASP A 265 22.44 15.83 21.61
N LYS A 266 23.33 16.74 21.95
CA LYS A 266 23.36 17.44 23.24
C LYS A 266 22.11 18.30 23.50
N THR A 267 21.34 18.63 22.47
CA THR A 267 20.08 19.40 22.59
C THR A 267 18.86 18.50 22.72
N GLY A 268 19.04 17.18 22.55
CA GLY A 268 17.96 16.19 22.53
C GLY A 268 17.33 15.98 21.14
N MET A 269 17.86 16.64 20.09
CA MET A 269 17.40 16.43 18.72
C MET A 269 17.95 15.11 18.17
N ILE A 270 17.08 14.28 17.63
CA ILE A 270 17.46 13.04 16.94
C ILE A 270 18.17 13.38 15.61
N GLN A 271 19.41 12.92 15.47
CA GLN A 271 20.24 13.07 14.27
C GLN A 271 20.02 11.87 13.35
N ASP A 272 18.89 11.85 12.66
CA ASP A 272 18.43 10.73 11.83
C ASP A 272 18.88 10.83 10.37
N ASP A 273 20.20 11.01 10.14
CA ASP A 273 20.83 11.07 8.82
C ASP A 273 20.50 9.83 7.95
N TYR A 274 20.37 8.66 8.57
CA TYR A 274 19.95 7.43 7.90
C TYR A 274 18.57 7.57 7.24
N ARG A 275 17.63 8.34 7.83
CA ARG A 275 16.31 8.58 7.24
C ARG A 275 16.40 9.56 6.07
N ILE A 276 17.26 10.57 6.18
CA ILE A 276 17.52 11.52 5.09
C ILE A 276 18.10 10.77 3.89
N ALA A 277 19.16 9.96 4.10
CA ALA A 277 19.79 9.17 3.04
C ALA A 277 18.76 8.23 2.38
N PHE A 278 17.96 7.50 3.17
CA PHE A 278 16.89 6.65 2.65
C PHE A 278 15.93 7.41 1.74
N MET A 279 15.45 8.59 2.17
CA MET A 279 14.52 9.39 1.37
C MET A 279 15.18 9.95 0.10
N GLN A 280 16.43 10.41 0.18
CA GLN A 280 17.16 10.92 -0.98
C GLN A 280 17.29 9.86 -2.08
N GLU A 281 17.71 8.65 -1.71
CA GLU A 281 17.84 7.54 -2.65
C GLU A 281 16.52 7.21 -3.35
N HIS A 282 15.42 7.16 -2.61
CA HIS A 282 14.10 6.87 -3.17
C HIS A 282 13.59 8.02 -4.05
N LEU A 283 13.78 9.27 -3.64
CA LEU A 283 13.38 10.45 -4.40
C LEU A 283 14.16 10.59 -5.71
N VAL A 284 15.45 10.23 -5.75
CA VAL A 284 16.25 10.20 -6.98
C VAL A 284 15.64 9.22 -7.99
N GLN A 285 15.25 8.04 -7.56
CA GLN A 285 14.62 7.05 -8.45
C GLN A 285 13.23 7.48 -8.92
N LEU A 286 12.46 8.09 -8.03
CA LEU A 286 11.15 8.64 -8.38
C LEU A 286 11.28 9.77 -9.42
N GLN A 287 12.25 10.68 -9.22
CA GLN A 287 12.54 11.76 -10.18
C GLN A 287 12.90 11.21 -11.56
N ARG A 288 13.76 10.19 -11.65
CA ARG A 288 14.06 9.50 -12.91
C ARG A 288 12.81 8.99 -13.60
N GLY A 289 11.87 8.41 -12.84
CA GLY A 289 10.57 7.96 -13.37
C GLY A 289 9.72 9.11 -13.91
N ILE A 290 9.69 10.25 -13.21
CA ILE A 290 8.98 11.47 -13.65
C ILE A 290 9.63 12.03 -14.94
N GLU A 291 10.95 12.14 -14.98
CA GLU A 291 11.69 12.57 -16.16
C GLU A 291 11.48 11.62 -17.37
N ALA A 292 11.32 10.33 -17.10
CA ALA A 292 10.93 9.36 -18.10
C ALA A 292 9.45 9.51 -18.56
N GLY A 293 8.69 10.44 -17.98
CA GLY A 293 7.33 10.83 -18.38
C GLY A 293 6.22 10.13 -17.60
N SER A 294 6.48 9.54 -16.44
CA SER A 294 5.44 9.03 -15.56
C SER A 294 4.68 10.17 -14.88
N HIS A 295 3.36 10.07 -14.79
CA HIS A 295 2.50 11.10 -14.21
C HIS A 295 2.40 10.98 -12.67
N CYS A 296 3.56 10.96 -12.01
CA CYS A 296 3.61 11.05 -10.55
C CYS A 296 3.50 12.52 -10.13
N PHE A 297 2.51 12.85 -9.30
CA PHE A 297 2.23 14.22 -8.89
C PHE A 297 2.65 14.55 -7.44
N GLY A 298 3.13 13.57 -6.66
CA GLY A 298 3.49 13.85 -5.28
C GLY A 298 4.21 12.72 -4.56
N TYR A 299 4.75 13.07 -3.39
CA TYR A 299 5.41 12.16 -2.46
C TYR A 299 5.04 12.52 -1.02
N HIS A 300 4.44 11.57 -0.31
CA HIS A 300 4.17 11.68 1.11
C HIS A 300 5.09 10.73 1.88
N ALA A 301 5.83 11.30 2.82
CA ALA A 301 6.65 10.49 3.73
C ALA A 301 5.79 9.85 4.82
N TRP A 302 6.05 8.59 5.13
CA TRP A 302 5.55 7.97 6.34
C TRP A 302 6.58 8.11 7.46
N THR A 303 6.39 9.02 8.46
CA THR A 303 5.20 9.78 8.75
C THR A 303 5.56 11.13 9.38
N PHE A 304 4.62 12.05 9.54
CA PHE A 304 4.87 13.37 10.13
C PHE A 304 5.36 13.29 11.58
N ALA A 305 4.69 12.53 12.44
CA ALA A 305 5.09 12.31 13.82
C ALA A 305 5.11 10.82 14.14
N ASP A 306 5.97 10.39 15.07
CA ASP A 306 5.98 9.01 15.52
C ASP A 306 4.57 8.57 15.89
N CYS A 307 4.11 7.48 15.29
CA CYS A 307 2.78 6.96 15.45
C CYS A 307 2.77 5.54 16.01
N TRP A 308 1.63 5.15 16.50
CA TRP A 308 1.35 3.78 16.92
C TRP A 308 1.20 2.86 15.69
N SER A 309 1.76 1.66 15.77
CA SER A 309 1.65 0.61 14.76
C SER A 309 0.91 -0.59 15.35
N TRP A 310 0.02 -1.21 14.56
CA TRP A 310 -0.85 -2.32 14.98
C TRP A 310 -0.12 -3.46 15.70
N LEU A 311 1.06 -3.87 15.21
CA LEU A 311 1.81 -4.98 15.78
C LEU A 311 2.99 -4.57 16.65
N ASN A 312 3.53 -3.38 16.45
CA ASN A 312 4.78 -2.96 17.07
C ASN A 312 4.61 -1.84 18.09
N GLY A 313 3.38 -1.30 18.26
CA GLY A 313 3.14 -0.13 19.08
C GLY A 313 4.03 1.03 18.65
N TYR A 314 4.77 1.61 19.59
CA TYR A 314 5.75 2.68 19.32
C TYR A 314 7.19 2.20 19.21
N ARG A 315 7.43 0.90 19.01
CA ARG A 315 8.79 0.35 18.95
C ARG A 315 9.60 0.93 17.79
N ASN A 316 9.00 0.98 16.59
CA ASN A 316 9.64 1.52 15.40
C ASN A 316 9.16 2.95 15.16
N ARG A 317 10.10 3.86 15.09
CA ARG A 317 9.86 5.30 14.92
C ARG A 317 10.07 5.69 13.46
N TYR A 318 9.08 6.36 12.88
CA TYR A 318 9.08 6.77 11.46
C TYR A 318 9.00 8.29 11.30
N GLY A 319 8.56 8.99 12.34
CA GLY A 319 8.17 10.40 12.28
C GLY A 319 9.33 11.35 12.01
N PHE A 320 8.99 12.48 11.40
CA PHE A 320 9.83 13.69 11.42
C PHE A 320 9.85 14.37 12.79
N TYR A 321 8.85 14.10 13.60
CA TYR A 321 8.79 14.51 14.99
C TYR A 321 8.82 13.28 15.89
N SER A 322 9.72 13.27 16.85
CA SER A 322 9.69 12.30 17.95
C SER A 322 8.53 12.63 18.89
N VAL A 323 7.90 11.59 19.44
CA VAL A 323 6.81 11.71 20.41
C VAL A 323 7.26 11.10 21.72
N ASP A 324 7.33 11.93 22.78
CA ASP A 324 7.60 11.47 24.13
C ASP A 324 6.30 11.04 24.80
N LEU A 325 6.13 9.72 24.96
CA LEU A 325 4.93 9.14 25.56
C LEU A 325 4.82 9.40 27.06
N ALA A 326 5.94 9.68 27.75
CA ALA A 326 5.99 9.95 29.17
C ALA A 326 5.73 11.43 29.50
N ASP A 327 6.03 12.34 28.56
CA ASP A 327 5.83 13.78 28.70
C ASP A 327 4.66 14.28 27.80
N HIS A 328 3.45 13.84 28.13
CA HIS A 328 2.19 14.31 27.50
C HIS A 328 2.21 14.33 25.96
N GLN A 329 2.86 13.33 25.33
CA GLN A 329 3.06 13.22 23.87
C GLN A 329 3.74 14.45 23.27
N LYS A 330 4.64 15.08 24.01
CA LYS A 330 5.47 16.19 23.53
C LYS A 330 6.18 15.82 22.24
N ARG A 331 6.11 16.72 21.28
CA ARG A 331 6.71 16.53 19.95
C ARG A 331 7.98 17.34 19.83
N THR A 332 9.05 16.69 19.38
CA THR A 332 10.35 17.36 19.11
C THR A 332 10.76 17.04 17.66
N VAL A 333 11.09 18.08 16.89
CA VAL A 333 11.50 17.89 15.49
C VAL A 333 12.82 17.11 15.43
N LYS A 334 12.92 16.17 14.48
CA LYS A 334 14.15 15.45 14.15
C LYS A 334 14.89 16.17 13.01
N LYS A 335 16.16 15.83 12.78
CA LYS A 335 16.96 16.41 11.70
C LYS A 335 16.32 16.20 10.33
N SER A 336 15.77 15.01 10.09
CA SER A 336 15.03 14.70 8.85
C SER A 336 13.82 15.61 8.62
N GLY A 337 13.13 16.03 9.68
CA GLY A 337 12.00 16.95 9.57
C GLY A 337 12.44 18.35 9.11
N LEU A 338 13.60 18.84 9.59
CA LEU A 338 14.17 20.10 9.12
C LEU A 338 14.64 20.01 7.67
N TRP A 339 15.27 18.89 7.30
CA TRP A 339 15.69 18.63 5.93
C TRP A 339 14.49 18.55 4.99
N PHE A 340 13.44 17.82 5.35
CA PHE A 340 12.22 17.67 4.53
C PHE A 340 11.49 19.02 4.36
N LYS A 341 11.47 19.86 5.40
CA LYS A 341 10.97 21.23 5.28
C LYS A 341 11.73 22.00 4.21
N THR A 342 13.07 21.96 4.22
CA THR A 342 13.91 22.62 3.22
C THR A 342 13.65 22.06 1.81
N LEU A 343 13.49 20.74 1.69
CA LEU A 343 13.12 20.09 0.44
C LEU A 343 11.80 20.64 -0.11
N THR A 344 10.76 20.72 0.73
CA THR A 344 9.43 21.17 0.30
C THR A 344 9.38 22.67 -0.03
N GLU A 345 10.19 23.48 0.62
CA GLU A 345 10.31 24.93 0.35
C GLU A 345 11.04 25.22 -0.97
N ASN A 346 12.06 24.42 -1.29
CA ASN A 346 12.92 24.64 -2.47
C ASN A 346 12.52 23.77 -3.67
N ASN A 347 11.80 22.70 -3.43
CA ASN A 347 11.48 21.64 -4.40
C ASN A 347 12.72 21.01 -5.08
N TRP A 348 13.86 20.98 -4.39
CA TRP A 348 15.10 20.32 -4.82
C TRP A 348 16.00 20.01 -3.63
N PHE A 349 16.94 19.10 -3.82
CA PHE A 349 18.05 18.81 -2.90
C PHE A 349 19.30 18.39 -3.67
N GLU A 350 20.46 18.58 -3.07
CA GLU A 350 21.71 17.98 -3.56
C GLU A 350 21.70 16.50 -3.23
N ALA A 351 21.71 15.64 -4.26
CA ALA A 351 21.88 14.22 -4.06
C ALA A 351 23.34 13.95 -3.62
N THR A 352 23.51 13.32 -2.46
CA THR A 352 24.81 12.76 -2.11
C THR A 352 25.10 11.58 -3.05
N GLU A 353 26.35 11.46 -3.52
CA GLU A 353 26.78 10.25 -4.22
C GLU A 353 26.66 9.09 -3.22
N PHE A 354 25.81 8.11 -3.56
CA PHE A 354 25.66 6.90 -2.77
C PHE A 354 26.64 5.86 -3.33
N GLU A 355 27.66 5.50 -2.53
CA GLU A 355 28.63 4.43 -2.83
C GLU A 355 28.00 3.04 -2.68
#